data_a7d7277740d71bda0beac96e8fc90f81
#
_entry.id   a7d7277740d71bda0beac96e8fc90f81
#
_cell.length_a   1.000
_cell.length_b   1.000
_cell.length_c   1.000
_cell.angle_alpha   90.00
_cell.angle_beta   90.00
_cell.angle_gamma   90.00
#
_symmetry.space_group_name_H-M   'P 1'
#
loop_
_entity.id
_entity.type
_entity.pdbx_description
1 polymer ?
#
loop_
_entity_poly.entity_id
_entity_poly.type
_entity_poly.pdbx_seq_one_letter_code
_entity_poly.pdbx_strand_id
1 'polypeptide(L)'
;AGYDTNSAVLFPETVAVREAPERFTWGAIFCDREAARFRRVTEAAVDLLGLELPDDIREMIGDQRRCEQAFVLWDMVHDRTHSHGDLPFDPFMIKQRQPFWMYGLEELRCDLTAFKEAVKLEAEGNAHGRDVQYAVLFDRMFRFPVSGERVRNYDGLGGQLLFAYLHKHDVVRWTDNTLKIDWDRAPEVTNQLCGEIEQLYRDGIDRPKLVHWFAAYDLVSTYLAPHPGSRWAKGPDALDLTLPPRKLVDDVLPDEFPLSMFYEALAKKLKHVIASAKGITAANDERAAA
;
A
#
# COMPACT_ATOMS: atom_id res chain seq x y z
N ALA A 1 24.70 7.75 -9.90
CA ALA A 1 24.01 6.63 -10.49
C ALA A 1 22.76 7.19 -11.18
N GLY A 2 22.79 7.28 -12.50
CA GLY A 2 21.65 7.73 -13.28
C GLY A 2 20.51 6.72 -13.24
N TYR A 3 19.31 7.19 -13.43
CA TYR A 3 18.18 6.33 -13.69
C TYR A 3 18.37 5.76 -15.10
N ASP A 4 18.84 4.54 -15.16
CA ASP A 4 19.12 3.84 -16.42
C ASP A 4 17.89 3.03 -16.82
N THR A 5 16.78 3.71 -17.10
CA THR A 5 15.58 3.03 -17.57
C THR A 5 14.87 3.87 -18.61
N ASN A 6 14.67 3.27 -19.78
CA ASN A 6 13.78 3.81 -20.80
C ASN A 6 12.29 3.67 -20.43
N SER A 7 12.01 3.28 -19.21
CA SER A 7 10.70 2.87 -18.72
C SER A 7 10.07 3.81 -17.69
N ALA A 8 10.73 4.93 -17.39
CA ALA A 8 10.13 5.96 -16.55
C ALA A 8 9.15 6.82 -17.34
N VAL A 9 7.91 6.88 -16.87
CA VAL A 9 6.93 7.85 -17.36
C VAL A 9 7.03 9.10 -16.49
N LEU A 10 7.31 10.24 -17.11
CA LEU A 10 7.36 11.52 -16.44
C LEU A 10 6.05 12.27 -16.66
N PHE A 11 5.44 12.78 -15.61
CA PHE A 11 4.24 13.59 -15.72
C PHE A 11 4.35 14.85 -14.84
N PRO A 12 3.88 16.01 -15.31
CA PRO A 12 3.81 17.21 -14.49
C PRO A 12 2.52 17.19 -13.66
N GLU A 13 2.64 17.18 -12.34
CA GLU A 13 1.51 17.15 -11.42
C GLU A 13 0.51 18.28 -11.58
N THR A 14 0.97 19.39 -12.15
CA THR A 14 0.21 20.64 -12.14
C THR A 14 -0.45 21.00 -13.46
N VAL A 15 -0.30 20.19 -14.50
CA VAL A 15 -0.83 20.49 -15.85
C VAL A 15 -2.34 20.70 -15.89
N ALA A 16 -3.08 20.14 -14.95
CA ALA A 16 -4.53 20.17 -15.00
C ALA A 16 -5.19 21.30 -14.18
N VAL A 17 -4.46 22.03 -13.34
CA VAL A 17 -5.13 22.81 -12.26
C VAL A 17 -4.63 24.25 -12.08
N ARG A 18 -3.55 24.70 -12.73
CA ARG A 18 -2.97 26.03 -12.49
C ARG A 18 -2.65 26.76 -13.79
N GLU A 19 -2.97 28.04 -13.84
CA GLU A 19 -2.58 28.96 -14.95
C GLU A 19 -1.06 29.12 -15.09
N ALA A 20 -0.31 28.87 -14.01
CA ALA A 20 1.16 28.86 -14.01
C ALA A 20 1.64 27.66 -13.20
N PRO A 21 2.04 26.54 -13.85
CA PRO A 21 2.57 25.37 -13.16
C PRO A 21 3.90 25.70 -12.46
N GLU A 22 4.08 25.17 -11.26
CA GLU A 22 5.34 25.26 -10.53
C GLU A 22 6.44 24.56 -11.34
N ARG A 23 7.62 25.17 -11.43
CA ARG A 23 8.70 24.75 -12.34
C ARG A 23 9.30 23.36 -12.06
N PHE A 24 8.95 22.71 -10.95
CA PHE A 24 9.62 21.50 -10.48
C PHE A 24 8.67 20.43 -9.90
N THR A 25 7.39 20.52 -10.17
CA THR A 25 6.45 19.50 -9.73
C THR A 25 6.25 18.46 -10.83
N TRP A 26 6.89 17.32 -10.66
CA TRP A 26 6.81 16.19 -11.58
C TRP A 26 6.92 14.88 -10.80
N GLY A 27 6.29 13.85 -11.32
CA GLY A 27 6.42 12.48 -10.85
C GLY A 27 7.14 11.60 -11.87
N ALA A 28 7.69 10.50 -11.42
CA ALA A 28 8.32 9.50 -12.27
C ALA A 28 7.85 8.11 -11.86
N ILE A 29 7.32 7.36 -12.82
CA ILE A 29 6.84 5.99 -12.66
C ILE A 29 7.88 5.05 -13.27
N PHE A 30 8.42 4.16 -12.46
CA PHE A 30 9.40 3.15 -12.88
C PHE A 30 8.71 1.83 -13.18
N CYS A 31 7.76 1.85 -14.10
CA CYS A 31 6.82 0.78 -14.36
C CYS A 31 7.49 -0.56 -14.74
N ASP A 32 8.60 -0.55 -15.49
CA ASP A 32 9.30 -1.79 -15.88
C ASP A 32 9.84 -2.52 -14.65
N ARG A 33 10.42 -1.78 -13.73
CA ARG A 33 11.01 -2.32 -12.52
C ARG A 33 9.95 -2.78 -11.52
N GLU A 34 8.91 -1.98 -11.35
CA GLU A 34 7.81 -2.35 -10.45
C GLU A 34 7.08 -3.59 -10.99
N ALA A 35 6.79 -3.66 -12.29
CA ALA A 35 6.17 -4.81 -12.93
C ALA A 35 7.04 -6.08 -12.83
N ALA A 36 8.34 -5.99 -13.11
CA ALA A 36 9.24 -7.15 -13.00
C ALA A 36 9.34 -7.65 -11.55
N ARG A 37 9.38 -6.73 -10.59
CA ARG A 37 9.40 -7.05 -9.16
C ARG A 37 8.08 -7.68 -8.70
N PHE A 38 6.98 -7.09 -9.08
CA PHE A 38 5.63 -7.60 -8.84
C PHE A 38 5.48 -9.04 -9.32
N ARG A 39 5.79 -9.32 -10.58
CA ARG A 39 5.71 -10.65 -11.18
C ARG A 39 6.54 -11.67 -10.39
N ARG A 40 7.79 -11.34 -10.09
CA ARG A 40 8.71 -12.22 -9.37
C ARG A 40 8.23 -12.56 -7.96
N VAL A 41 7.79 -11.55 -7.22
CA VAL A 41 7.35 -11.73 -5.82
C VAL A 41 5.99 -12.42 -5.75
N THR A 42 5.06 -12.02 -6.63
CA THR A 42 3.71 -12.60 -6.66
C THR A 42 3.73 -14.07 -7.01
N GLU A 43 4.45 -14.49 -8.05
CA GLU A 43 4.57 -15.91 -8.41
C GLU A 43 5.11 -16.74 -7.23
N ALA A 44 6.19 -16.26 -6.61
CA ALA A 44 6.77 -16.98 -5.48
C ALA A 44 5.83 -17.04 -4.27
N ALA A 45 5.05 -16.00 -4.03
CA ALA A 45 4.05 -15.98 -2.96
C ALA A 45 2.88 -16.92 -3.28
N VAL A 46 2.38 -16.90 -4.51
CA VAL A 46 1.30 -17.80 -4.98
C VAL A 46 1.70 -19.26 -4.81
N ASP A 47 2.88 -19.65 -5.27
CA ASP A 47 3.40 -21.02 -5.14
C ASP A 47 3.56 -21.41 -3.67
N LEU A 48 4.17 -20.53 -2.87
CA LEU A 48 4.39 -20.77 -1.45
C LEU A 48 3.10 -20.94 -0.65
N LEU A 49 2.07 -20.18 -1.01
CA LEU A 49 0.81 -20.10 -0.29
C LEU A 49 -0.26 -21.06 -0.87
N GLY A 50 0.07 -21.78 -1.94
CA GLY A 50 -0.89 -22.64 -2.64
C GLY A 50 -2.14 -21.90 -3.10
N LEU A 51 -1.97 -20.63 -3.52
CA LEU A 51 -3.09 -19.76 -3.89
C LEU A 51 -3.58 -20.11 -5.31
N GLU A 52 -4.84 -20.44 -5.44
CA GLU A 52 -5.49 -20.61 -6.73
C GLU A 52 -5.81 -19.25 -7.35
N LEU A 53 -5.27 -18.99 -8.54
CA LEU A 53 -5.50 -17.76 -9.27
C LEU A 53 -6.55 -17.95 -10.37
N PRO A 54 -7.45 -17.00 -10.59
CA PRO A 54 -8.20 -16.85 -11.83
C PRO A 54 -7.27 -16.76 -13.05
N ASP A 55 -7.76 -17.17 -14.22
CA ASP A 55 -6.95 -17.26 -15.43
C ASP A 55 -6.43 -15.89 -15.89
N ASP A 56 -7.24 -14.84 -15.77
CA ASP A 56 -6.88 -13.47 -16.14
C ASP A 56 -5.73 -12.89 -15.28
N ILE A 57 -5.68 -13.23 -13.98
CA ILE A 57 -4.54 -12.87 -13.11
C ILE A 57 -3.28 -13.63 -13.56
N ARG A 58 -3.43 -14.90 -13.88
CA ARG A 58 -2.32 -15.75 -14.32
C ARG A 58 -1.72 -15.23 -15.62
N GLU A 59 -2.57 -14.83 -16.56
CA GLU A 59 -2.16 -14.18 -17.79
C GLU A 59 -1.46 -12.85 -17.55
N MET A 60 -2.02 -12.00 -16.67
CA MET A 60 -1.41 -10.71 -16.29
C MET A 60 0.01 -10.91 -15.73
N ILE A 61 0.18 -11.79 -14.76
CA ILE A 61 1.49 -12.05 -14.14
C ILE A 61 2.49 -12.59 -15.18
N GLY A 62 2.00 -13.31 -16.21
CA GLY A 62 2.81 -13.78 -17.33
C GLY A 62 3.27 -12.68 -18.29
N ASP A 63 2.60 -11.52 -18.32
CA ASP A 63 2.83 -10.45 -19.30
C ASP A 63 3.44 -9.21 -18.64
N GLN A 64 4.73 -8.98 -18.88
CA GLN A 64 5.47 -7.82 -18.35
C GLN A 64 4.82 -6.49 -18.76
N ARG A 65 4.43 -6.35 -20.04
CA ARG A 65 3.87 -5.10 -20.55
C ARG A 65 2.50 -4.80 -19.96
N ARG A 66 1.69 -5.81 -19.78
CA ARG A 66 0.38 -5.68 -19.13
C ARG A 66 0.54 -5.24 -17.68
N CYS A 67 1.51 -5.80 -16.96
CA CYS A 67 1.86 -5.33 -15.62
C CYS A 67 2.36 -3.88 -15.63
N GLU A 68 3.23 -3.49 -16.56
CA GLU A 68 3.70 -2.09 -16.67
C GLU A 68 2.55 -1.11 -16.84
N GLN A 69 1.57 -1.43 -17.68
CA GLN A 69 0.39 -0.59 -17.88
C GLN A 69 -0.45 -0.47 -16.60
N ALA A 70 -0.61 -1.56 -15.85
CA ALA A 70 -1.29 -1.53 -14.55
C ALA A 70 -0.58 -0.63 -13.55
N PHE A 71 0.75 -0.71 -13.45
CA PHE A 71 1.54 0.16 -12.56
C PHE A 71 1.50 1.63 -12.97
N VAL A 72 1.53 1.94 -14.26
CA VAL A 72 1.37 3.34 -14.73
C VAL A 72 0.04 3.92 -14.27
N LEU A 73 -1.06 3.16 -14.45
CA LEU A 73 -2.39 3.64 -14.04
C LEU A 73 -2.50 3.76 -12.52
N TRP A 74 -1.97 2.79 -11.78
CA TRP A 74 -1.96 2.81 -10.33
C TRP A 74 -1.22 4.04 -9.80
N ASP A 75 0.06 4.20 -10.15
CA ASP A 75 0.91 5.28 -9.65
C ASP A 75 0.38 6.65 -10.03
N MET A 76 -0.20 6.81 -11.23
CA MET A 76 -0.82 8.08 -11.64
C MET A 76 -1.97 8.49 -10.73
N VAL A 77 -2.84 7.54 -10.35
CA VAL A 77 -3.95 7.83 -9.45
C VAL A 77 -3.46 8.00 -8.03
N HIS A 78 -2.54 7.15 -7.58
CA HIS A 78 -1.93 7.21 -6.25
C HIS A 78 -1.29 8.57 -5.97
N ASP A 79 -0.35 8.99 -6.80
CA ASP A 79 0.38 10.25 -6.63
C ASP A 79 -0.55 11.48 -6.68
N ARG A 80 -1.54 11.45 -7.58
CA ARG A 80 -2.54 12.53 -7.64
C ARG A 80 -3.43 12.55 -6.39
N THR A 81 -3.71 11.42 -5.78
CA THR A 81 -4.54 11.33 -4.59
C THR A 81 -3.87 12.02 -3.39
N HIS A 82 -2.55 12.00 -3.29
CA HIS A 82 -1.83 12.78 -2.26
C HIS A 82 -2.09 14.29 -2.38
N SER A 83 -2.28 14.79 -3.59
CA SER A 83 -2.31 16.23 -3.87
C SER A 83 -3.69 16.75 -4.27
N HIS A 84 -4.56 15.90 -4.78
CA HIS A 84 -5.79 16.29 -5.49
C HIS A 84 -6.96 15.36 -5.15
N GLY A 85 -7.23 15.10 -3.93
CA GLY A 85 -8.46 14.39 -3.53
C GLY A 85 -9.58 15.36 -3.23
N ASP A 86 -10.78 14.83 -3.06
CA ASP A 86 -11.94 15.57 -2.55
C ASP A 86 -11.88 15.74 -1.01
N LEU A 87 -10.88 15.14 -0.37
CA LEU A 87 -10.54 15.40 1.02
C LEU A 87 -9.67 16.64 1.08
N PRO A 88 -10.05 17.68 1.83
CA PRO A 88 -9.24 18.87 2.08
C PRO A 88 -8.08 18.48 3.01
N PHE A 89 -7.32 17.48 2.62
CA PHE A 89 -6.28 16.92 3.44
C PHE A 89 -4.95 17.58 3.08
N ASP A 90 -4.19 17.88 4.11
CA ASP A 90 -2.87 18.46 3.92
C ASP A 90 -1.95 17.40 3.26
N PRO A 91 -1.64 17.52 1.96
CA PRO A 91 -0.73 16.60 1.28
C PRO A 91 0.69 16.69 1.84
N PHE A 92 0.94 17.64 2.76
CA PHE A 92 2.23 17.89 3.38
C PHE A 92 2.46 17.08 4.65
N MET A 93 1.75 16.00 4.87
CA MET A 93 2.06 15.04 5.92
C MET A 93 3.55 14.67 5.94
N ILE A 94 4.18 14.58 4.78
CA ILE A 94 5.62 14.34 4.62
C ILE A 94 6.47 15.45 5.26
N LYS A 95 6.00 16.69 5.28
CA LYS A 95 6.70 17.83 5.88
C LYS A 95 6.43 17.98 7.39
N GLN A 96 5.44 17.27 7.91
CA GLN A 96 5.07 17.32 9.31
C GLN A 96 5.50 16.02 10.00
N ARG A 97 6.22 16.14 11.10
CA ARG A 97 6.53 14.98 11.91
C ARG A 97 5.24 14.39 12.50
N GLN A 98 4.91 13.18 12.09
CA GLN A 98 3.75 12.41 12.50
C GLN A 98 4.13 10.99 12.92
N PRO A 99 3.27 10.28 13.68
CA PRO A 99 3.42 8.85 13.91
C PRO A 99 3.40 8.07 12.58
N PHE A 100 4.20 7.00 12.49
CA PHE A 100 4.34 6.29 11.21
C PHE A 100 3.05 5.61 10.72
N TRP A 101 2.09 5.32 11.61
CA TRP A 101 0.79 4.79 11.18
C TRP A 101 -0.03 5.81 10.37
N MET A 102 0.20 7.10 10.57
CA MET A 102 -0.41 8.13 9.74
C MET A 102 0.11 8.06 8.30
N TYR A 103 1.42 7.84 8.13
CA TYR A 103 1.99 7.61 6.80
C TYR A 103 1.47 6.31 6.20
N GLY A 104 1.39 5.23 6.99
CA GLY A 104 0.86 3.95 6.52
C GLY A 104 -0.60 4.02 6.07
N LEU A 105 -1.43 4.77 6.78
CA LEU A 105 -2.83 5.00 6.38
C LEU A 105 -2.93 5.88 5.13
N GLU A 106 -2.09 6.91 4.99
CA GLU A 106 -2.10 7.78 3.82
C GLU A 106 -1.69 7.03 2.55
N GLU A 107 -0.60 6.30 2.58
CA GLU A 107 -0.17 5.48 1.45
C GLU A 107 -1.24 4.43 1.09
N LEU A 108 -1.81 3.77 2.10
CA LEU A 108 -2.89 2.81 1.87
C LEU A 108 -4.13 3.50 1.29
N ARG A 109 -4.52 4.68 1.78
CA ARG A 109 -5.65 5.45 1.24
C ARG A 109 -5.45 5.77 -0.24
N CYS A 110 -4.25 6.19 -0.63
CA CYS A 110 -3.93 6.51 -2.02
C CYS A 110 -4.03 5.28 -2.92
N ASP A 111 -3.50 4.14 -2.47
CA ASP A 111 -3.62 2.88 -3.20
C ASP A 111 -5.06 2.38 -3.29
N LEU A 112 -5.81 2.46 -2.19
CA LEU A 112 -7.22 2.05 -2.19
C LEU A 112 -8.09 3.00 -3.01
N THR A 113 -7.70 4.27 -3.16
CA THR A 113 -8.34 5.19 -4.10
C THR A 113 -8.05 4.76 -5.54
N ALA A 114 -6.80 4.40 -5.86
CA ALA A 114 -6.47 3.85 -7.17
C ALA A 114 -7.24 2.54 -7.45
N PHE A 115 -7.36 1.68 -6.44
CA PHE A 115 -8.16 0.46 -6.52
C PHE A 115 -9.65 0.75 -6.79
N LYS A 116 -10.24 1.69 -6.08
CA LYS A 116 -11.63 2.13 -6.24
C LYS A 116 -11.91 2.69 -7.63
N GLU A 117 -11.00 3.51 -8.17
CA GLU A 117 -11.10 4.00 -9.54
C GLU A 117 -10.92 2.86 -10.56
N ALA A 118 -10.06 1.89 -10.29
CA ALA A 118 -9.88 0.71 -11.12
C ALA A 118 -11.13 -0.17 -11.20
N VAL A 119 -11.87 -0.31 -10.09
CA VAL A 119 -13.19 -0.99 -10.08
C VAL A 119 -14.20 -0.29 -10.99
N LYS A 120 -14.21 1.05 -11.00
CA LYS A 120 -15.06 1.83 -11.90
C LYS A 120 -14.66 1.63 -13.37
N LEU A 121 -13.35 1.69 -13.65
CA LEU A 121 -12.83 1.46 -15.00
C LEU A 121 -13.19 0.07 -15.53
N GLU A 122 -13.13 -0.96 -14.69
CA GLU A 122 -13.59 -2.31 -15.05
C GLU A 122 -15.08 -2.33 -15.39
N ALA A 123 -15.92 -1.70 -14.56
CA ALA A 123 -17.36 -1.60 -14.80
C ALA A 123 -17.71 -0.85 -16.10
N GLU A 124 -16.85 0.06 -16.54
CA GLU A 124 -16.93 0.78 -17.82
C GLU A 124 -16.36 -0.03 -19.00
N GLY A 125 -15.89 -1.25 -18.77
CA GLY A 125 -15.35 -2.13 -19.80
C GLY A 125 -13.88 -1.91 -20.14
N ASN A 126 -13.13 -1.17 -19.31
CA ASN A 126 -11.69 -1.00 -19.50
C ASN A 126 -10.93 -2.26 -19.05
N ALA A 127 -10.20 -2.87 -19.98
CA ALA A 127 -9.47 -4.12 -19.72
C ALA A 127 -8.42 -4.01 -18.60
N HIS A 128 -7.84 -2.82 -18.37
CA HIS A 128 -6.81 -2.61 -17.35
C HIS A 128 -7.38 -2.36 -15.95
N GLY A 129 -8.68 -2.13 -15.80
CA GLY A 129 -9.29 -1.90 -14.49
C GLY A 129 -9.03 -3.06 -13.53
N ARG A 130 -9.24 -4.29 -13.98
CA ARG A 130 -8.99 -5.49 -13.18
C ARG A 130 -7.50 -5.72 -12.90
N ASP A 131 -6.63 -5.43 -13.86
CA ASP A 131 -5.18 -5.55 -13.69
C ASP A 131 -4.65 -4.65 -12.58
N VAL A 132 -5.13 -3.41 -12.51
CA VAL A 132 -4.77 -2.48 -11.43
C VAL A 132 -5.24 -2.99 -10.07
N GLN A 133 -6.47 -3.54 -9.98
CA GLN A 133 -6.96 -4.13 -8.75
C GLN A 133 -6.04 -5.25 -8.26
N TYR A 134 -5.60 -6.13 -9.14
CA TYR A 134 -4.69 -7.21 -8.81
C TYR A 134 -3.31 -6.70 -8.39
N ALA A 135 -2.75 -5.74 -9.13
CA ALA A 135 -1.47 -5.15 -8.79
C ALA A 135 -1.48 -4.57 -7.37
N VAL A 136 -2.49 -3.77 -7.02
CA VAL A 136 -2.64 -3.18 -5.69
C VAL A 136 -2.78 -4.26 -4.62
N LEU A 137 -3.69 -5.23 -4.79
CA LEU A 137 -3.93 -6.28 -3.80
C LEU A 137 -2.67 -7.12 -3.53
N PHE A 138 -2.01 -7.59 -4.58
CA PHE A 138 -0.87 -8.48 -4.41
C PHE A 138 0.36 -7.77 -3.86
N ASP A 139 0.67 -6.58 -4.35
CA ASP A 139 1.81 -5.82 -3.82
C ASP A 139 1.58 -5.42 -2.36
N ARG A 140 0.40 -4.95 -2.01
CA ARG A 140 0.07 -4.63 -0.63
C ARG A 140 0.10 -5.86 0.28
N MET A 141 -0.42 -7.01 -0.18
CA MET A 141 -0.45 -8.21 0.66
C MET A 141 0.89 -8.97 0.68
N PHE A 142 1.63 -9.05 -0.42
CA PHE A 142 2.75 -9.99 -0.51
C PHE A 142 4.11 -9.35 -0.63
N ARG A 143 4.23 -8.11 -1.05
CA ARG A 143 5.52 -7.43 -1.21
C ARG A 143 5.80 -6.41 -0.11
N PHE A 144 4.95 -5.46 0.11
CA PHE A 144 5.24 -4.36 1.03
C PHE A 144 5.51 -4.79 2.48
N PRO A 145 4.75 -5.72 3.10
CA PRO A 145 5.04 -6.14 4.46
C PRO A 145 6.34 -6.89 4.63
N VAL A 146 6.88 -7.50 3.55
CA VAL A 146 8.06 -8.36 3.60
C VAL A 146 9.29 -7.76 2.91
N SER A 147 9.14 -6.59 2.30
CA SER A 147 10.23 -5.84 1.66
C SER A 147 10.60 -4.60 2.47
N GLY A 148 11.84 -4.11 2.27
CA GLY A 148 12.33 -2.93 2.96
C GLY A 148 12.84 -3.21 4.37
N GLU A 149 12.96 -2.15 5.16
CA GLU A 149 13.32 -2.25 6.57
C GLU A 149 12.10 -2.64 7.40
N ARG A 150 12.32 -3.47 8.41
CA ARG A 150 11.23 -3.91 9.30
C ARG A 150 10.69 -2.76 10.16
N VAL A 151 11.60 -1.90 10.60
CA VAL A 151 11.32 -0.83 11.53
C VAL A 151 10.69 0.36 10.81
N ARG A 152 9.55 0.82 11.32
CA ARG A 152 8.79 1.95 10.75
C ARG A 152 8.46 1.77 9.27
N ASN A 153 8.23 0.55 8.85
CA ASN A 153 7.77 0.25 7.50
C ASN A 153 6.28 0.62 7.37
N TYR A 154 6.01 1.85 6.97
CA TYR A 154 4.64 2.35 6.83
C TYR A 154 3.89 1.68 5.67
N ASP A 155 4.56 1.34 4.58
CA ASP A 155 3.97 0.56 3.48
C ASP A 155 3.61 -0.85 3.95
N GLY A 156 4.50 -1.47 4.71
CA GLY A 156 4.25 -2.78 5.32
C GLY A 156 3.09 -2.75 6.30
N LEU A 157 2.92 -1.66 7.06
CA LEU A 157 1.76 -1.46 7.93
C LEU A 157 0.46 -1.43 7.13
N GLY A 158 0.42 -0.65 6.05
CA GLY A 158 -0.73 -0.59 5.14
C GLY A 158 -1.09 -1.96 4.57
N GLY A 159 -0.08 -2.72 4.14
CA GLY A 159 -0.29 -4.08 3.62
C GLY A 159 -0.81 -5.06 4.67
N GLN A 160 -0.29 -5.02 5.90
CA GLN A 160 -0.81 -5.82 7.01
C GLN A 160 -2.25 -5.46 7.35
N LEU A 161 -2.57 -4.17 7.36
CA LEU A 161 -3.92 -3.68 7.65
C LEU A 161 -4.93 -4.18 6.60
N LEU A 162 -4.60 -4.07 5.31
CA LEU A 162 -5.44 -4.58 4.22
C LEU A 162 -5.67 -6.09 4.37
N PHE A 163 -4.61 -6.87 4.57
CA PHE A 163 -4.73 -8.31 4.77
C PHE A 163 -5.60 -8.67 5.96
N ALA A 164 -5.38 -8.02 7.12
CA ALA A 164 -6.13 -8.28 8.33
C ALA A 164 -7.62 -7.90 8.18
N TYR A 165 -7.89 -6.81 7.47
CA TYR A 165 -9.25 -6.37 7.14
C TYR A 165 -9.97 -7.41 6.28
N LEU A 166 -9.36 -7.81 5.17
CA LEU A 166 -9.91 -8.82 4.28
C LEU A 166 -10.12 -10.17 4.99
N HIS A 167 -9.19 -10.54 5.87
CA HIS A 167 -9.30 -11.76 6.67
C HIS A 167 -10.47 -11.69 7.67
N LYS A 168 -10.63 -10.57 8.36
CA LYS A 168 -11.73 -10.35 9.31
C LYS A 168 -13.11 -10.38 8.64
N HIS A 169 -13.16 -10.00 7.38
CA HIS A 169 -14.37 -10.01 6.55
C HIS A 169 -14.55 -11.30 5.71
N ASP A 170 -13.77 -12.36 6.01
CA ASP A 170 -13.87 -13.66 5.33
C ASP A 170 -13.58 -13.63 3.81
N VAL A 171 -12.91 -12.60 3.31
CA VAL A 171 -12.46 -12.51 1.92
C VAL A 171 -11.16 -13.27 1.74
N VAL A 172 -10.25 -13.17 2.71
CA VAL A 172 -8.98 -13.91 2.75
C VAL A 172 -9.03 -14.93 3.87
N ARG A 173 -8.75 -16.19 3.55
CA ARG A 173 -8.72 -17.30 4.52
C ARG A 173 -7.40 -18.05 4.41
N TRP A 174 -6.76 -18.25 5.54
CA TRP A 174 -5.52 -19.01 5.66
C TRP A 174 -5.78 -20.28 6.44
N THR A 175 -5.70 -21.44 5.78
CA THR A 175 -5.98 -22.74 6.40
C THR A 175 -5.08 -23.80 5.78
N ASP A 176 -4.48 -24.64 6.62
CA ASP A 176 -3.63 -25.76 6.17
C ASP A 176 -2.50 -25.36 5.21
N ASN A 177 -1.84 -24.24 5.50
CA ASN A 177 -0.81 -23.61 4.66
C ASN A 177 -1.29 -23.19 3.26
N THR A 178 -2.57 -23.09 3.05
CA THR A 178 -3.18 -22.63 1.81
C THR A 178 -3.91 -21.32 2.05
N LEU A 179 -3.65 -20.34 1.18
CA LEU A 179 -4.37 -19.08 1.14
C LEU A 179 -5.51 -19.18 0.12
N LYS A 180 -6.69 -18.74 0.51
CA LYS A 180 -7.84 -18.61 -0.38
C LYS A 180 -8.32 -17.17 -0.38
N ILE A 181 -8.69 -16.67 -1.55
CA ILE A 181 -9.25 -15.33 -1.74
C ILE A 181 -10.61 -15.49 -2.42
N ASP A 182 -11.61 -14.83 -1.85
CA ASP A 182 -12.92 -14.66 -2.48
C ASP A 182 -12.84 -13.47 -3.43
N TRP A 183 -12.54 -13.76 -4.69
CA TRP A 183 -12.30 -12.75 -5.73
C TRP A 183 -13.54 -11.92 -6.05
N ASP A 184 -14.73 -12.48 -5.89
CA ASP A 184 -15.99 -11.76 -6.16
C ASP A 184 -16.28 -10.70 -5.11
N ARG A 185 -15.90 -10.96 -3.85
CA ARG A 185 -16.10 -10.04 -2.74
C ARG A 185 -14.93 -9.10 -2.47
N ALA A 186 -13.75 -9.43 -2.99
CA ALA A 186 -12.54 -8.64 -2.75
C ALA A 186 -12.70 -7.15 -3.13
N PRO A 187 -13.29 -6.78 -4.29
CA PRO A 187 -13.46 -5.38 -4.65
C PRO A 187 -14.36 -4.60 -3.68
N GLU A 188 -15.48 -5.18 -3.28
CA GLU A 188 -16.41 -4.53 -2.35
C GLU A 188 -15.76 -4.28 -0.99
N VAL A 189 -15.17 -5.32 -0.40
CA VAL A 189 -14.59 -5.24 0.95
C VAL A 189 -13.34 -4.35 0.97
N THR A 190 -12.53 -4.37 -0.08
CA THR A 190 -11.40 -3.44 -0.22
C THR A 190 -11.88 -1.98 -0.27
N ASN A 191 -12.94 -1.70 -1.02
CA ASN A 191 -13.54 -0.37 -1.07
C ASN A 191 -14.17 0.07 0.25
N GLN A 192 -14.68 -0.86 1.07
CA GLN A 192 -15.16 -0.55 2.42
C GLN A 192 -14.02 -0.04 3.31
N LEU A 193 -12.84 -0.68 3.29
CA LEU A 193 -11.67 -0.18 4.02
C LEU A 193 -11.26 1.22 3.54
N CYS A 194 -11.26 1.46 2.23
CA CYS A 194 -11.04 2.80 1.68
C CYS A 194 -11.99 3.83 2.31
N GLY A 195 -13.28 3.51 2.33
CA GLY A 195 -14.31 4.36 2.93
C GLY A 195 -14.11 4.62 4.41
N GLU A 196 -13.69 3.63 5.20
CA GLU A 196 -13.38 3.80 6.62
C GLU A 196 -12.20 4.75 6.85
N ILE A 197 -11.13 4.61 6.05
CA ILE A 197 -9.97 5.51 6.13
C ILE A 197 -10.35 6.93 5.68
N GLU A 198 -11.07 7.08 4.57
CA GLU A 198 -11.56 8.39 4.12
C GLU A 198 -12.45 9.05 5.17
N GLN A 199 -13.33 8.30 5.83
CA GLN A 199 -14.19 8.82 6.89
C GLN A 199 -13.38 9.28 8.11
N LEU A 200 -12.39 8.48 8.54
CA LEU A 200 -11.45 8.89 9.59
C LEU A 200 -10.80 10.24 9.29
N TYR A 201 -10.39 10.45 8.04
CA TYR A 201 -9.75 11.69 7.61
C TYR A 201 -10.74 12.86 7.61
N ARG A 202 -11.96 12.67 7.09
CA ARG A 202 -13.03 13.70 7.14
C ARG A 202 -13.36 14.11 8.56
N ASP A 203 -13.49 13.14 9.45
CA ASP A 203 -13.78 13.40 10.86
C ASP A 203 -12.62 14.08 11.60
N GLY A 204 -11.40 13.92 11.10
CA GLY A 204 -10.18 14.48 11.70
C GLY A 204 -9.84 15.90 11.27
N ILE A 205 -10.45 16.42 10.22
CA ILE A 205 -10.06 17.68 9.56
C ILE A 205 -10.02 18.89 10.50
N ASP A 206 -11.05 19.07 11.32
CA ASP A 206 -11.19 20.20 12.24
C ASP A 206 -10.80 19.84 13.68
N ARG A 207 -10.15 18.69 13.88
CA ARG A 207 -9.77 18.21 15.21
C ARG A 207 -8.29 18.50 15.51
N PRO A 208 -7.93 18.64 16.79
CA PRO A 208 -6.53 18.67 17.19
C PRO A 208 -5.78 17.43 16.70
N LYS A 209 -4.54 17.58 16.24
CA LYS A 209 -3.71 16.49 15.71
C LYS A 209 -3.69 15.23 16.57
N LEU A 210 -3.57 15.40 17.90
CA LEU A 210 -3.56 14.27 18.82
C LEU A 210 -4.85 13.47 18.79
N VAL A 211 -5.98 14.13 18.71
CA VAL A 211 -7.29 13.45 18.62
C VAL A 211 -7.37 12.63 17.34
N HIS A 212 -6.89 13.19 16.24
CA HIS A 212 -6.84 12.46 14.96
C HIS A 212 -5.83 11.30 15.01
N TRP A 213 -4.65 11.50 15.60
CA TRP A 213 -3.64 10.45 15.73
C TRP A 213 -4.10 9.26 16.58
N PHE A 214 -4.83 9.53 17.67
CA PHE A 214 -5.45 8.47 18.48
C PHE A 214 -6.55 7.75 17.71
N ALA A 215 -7.43 8.47 17.01
CA ALA A 215 -8.46 7.84 16.21
C ALA A 215 -7.87 6.95 15.09
N ALA A 216 -6.78 7.41 14.47
CA ALA A 216 -6.03 6.61 13.50
C ALA A 216 -5.36 5.38 14.14
N TYR A 217 -4.79 5.54 15.33
CA TYR A 217 -4.22 4.44 16.10
C TYR A 217 -5.28 3.39 16.44
N ASP A 218 -6.46 3.82 16.88
CA ASP A 218 -7.58 2.94 17.23
C ASP A 218 -8.09 2.18 16.01
N LEU A 219 -8.19 2.84 14.84
CA LEU A 219 -8.55 2.16 13.59
C LEU A 219 -7.55 1.03 13.29
N VAL A 220 -6.26 1.32 13.32
CA VAL A 220 -5.22 0.31 13.04
C VAL A 220 -5.25 -0.80 14.10
N SER A 221 -5.38 -0.45 15.38
CA SER A 221 -5.39 -1.40 16.51
C SER A 221 -6.63 -2.32 16.52
N THR A 222 -7.69 -1.93 15.81
CA THR A 222 -8.88 -2.78 15.62
C THR A 222 -8.55 -4.05 14.81
N TYR A 223 -7.53 -3.99 13.97
CA TYR A 223 -7.14 -5.07 13.06
C TYR A 223 -5.75 -5.64 13.35
N LEU A 224 -4.83 -4.83 13.85
CA LEU A 224 -3.44 -5.21 14.12
C LEU A 224 -3.12 -5.06 15.61
N ALA A 225 -2.50 -6.08 16.18
CA ALA A 225 -2.08 -6.02 17.57
C ALA A 225 -0.88 -5.07 17.74
N PRO A 226 -0.98 -4.03 18.56
CA PRO A 226 0.16 -3.18 18.86
C PRO A 226 1.20 -3.91 19.72
N HIS A 227 2.43 -3.40 19.74
CA HIS A 227 3.49 -3.93 20.57
C HIS A 227 3.10 -3.87 22.06
N PRO A 228 3.32 -4.94 22.85
CA PRO A 228 2.92 -4.97 24.27
C PRO A 228 3.50 -3.84 25.14
N GLY A 229 4.64 -3.29 24.74
CA GLY A 229 5.27 -2.15 25.40
C GLY A 229 4.76 -0.79 24.93
N SER A 230 3.82 -0.73 23.99
CA SER A 230 3.31 0.54 23.47
C SER A 230 2.69 1.40 24.57
N ARG A 231 3.08 2.67 24.61
CA ARG A 231 2.42 3.69 25.45
C ARG A 231 1.13 4.19 24.78
N TRP A 232 1.11 4.23 23.46
CA TRP A 232 -0.07 4.63 22.69
C TRP A 232 -1.24 3.66 22.86
N ALA A 233 -0.95 2.36 22.93
CA ALA A 233 -1.96 1.33 23.21
C ALA A 233 -2.62 1.46 24.59
N LYS A 234 -1.95 2.14 25.54
CA LYS A 234 -2.48 2.40 26.89
C LYS A 234 -3.34 3.66 26.95
N GLY A 235 -3.45 4.37 25.84
CA GLY A 235 -4.27 5.57 25.73
C GLY A 235 -3.58 6.85 26.19
N PRO A 236 -4.32 7.98 26.16
CA PRO A 236 -3.80 9.31 26.43
C PRO A 236 -3.12 9.46 27.79
N ASP A 237 -3.62 8.78 28.81
CA ASP A 237 -3.10 8.89 30.19
C ASP A 237 -1.68 8.31 30.35
N ALA A 238 -1.22 7.50 29.39
CA ALA A 238 0.13 6.94 29.41
C ALA A 238 1.16 7.86 28.72
N LEU A 239 0.73 8.97 28.13
CA LEU A 239 1.57 9.92 27.42
C LEU A 239 1.63 11.24 28.19
N ASP A 240 2.74 11.96 28.07
CA ASP A 240 2.87 13.32 28.61
C ASP A 240 2.26 14.34 27.65
N LEU A 241 0.95 14.56 27.75
CA LEU A 241 0.21 15.49 26.90
C LEU A 241 0.54 16.97 27.11
N THR A 242 1.41 17.31 28.08
CA THR A 242 1.94 18.67 28.23
C THR A 242 2.98 18.99 27.15
N LEU A 243 3.56 17.97 26.54
CA LEU A 243 4.52 18.10 25.46
C LEU A 243 3.83 18.50 24.14
N PRO A 244 4.51 19.26 23.28
CA PRO A 244 3.98 19.53 21.94
C PRO A 244 3.86 18.21 21.15
N PRO A 245 2.85 18.05 20.29
CA PRO A 245 2.57 16.79 19.56
C PRO A 245 3.79 16.17 18.88
N ARG A 246 4.66 17.00 18.28
CA ARG A 246 5.90 16.53 17.63
C ARG A 246 6.84 15.74 18.56
N LYS A 247 6.77 15.98 19.88
CA LYS A 247 7.58 15.25 20.87
C LYS A 247 6.97 13.93 21.25
N LEU A 248 5.64 13.82 21.19
CA LEU A 248 4.94 12.56 21.46
C LEU A 248 5.24 11.49 20.40
N VAL A 249 5.65 11.89 19.19
CA VAL A 249 6.13 10.94 18.17
C VAL A 249 7.40 10.21 18.63
N ASP A 250 8.18 10.77 19.55
CA ASP A 250 9.35 10.09 20.13
C ASP A 250 8.95 8.93 21.07
N ASP A 251 7.71 8.92 21.57
CA ASP A 251 7.15 7.83 22.37
C ASP A 251 6.61 6.67 21.54
N VAL A 252 6.65 6.76 20.22
CA VAL A 252 6.29 5.69 19.30
C VAL A 252 7.43 4.69 19.20
N LEU A 253 7.15 3.42 19.49
CA LEU A 253 8.15 2.37 19.36
C LEU A 253 8.55 2.19 17.88
N PRO A 254 9.82 1.83 17.62
CA PRO A 254 10.25 1.49 16.26
C PRO A 254 9.41 0.39 15.62
N ASP A 255 8.94 -0.58 16.42
CA ASP A 255 8.11 -1.71 16.02
C ASP A 255 6.73 -1.62 16.72
N GLU A 256 6.08 -0.46 16.61
CA GLU A 256 4.80 -0.16 17.26
C GLU A 256 3.68 -1.15 16.88
N PHE A 257 3.65 -1.57 15.61
CA PHE A 257 2.80 -2.63 15.07
C PHE A 257 3.68 -3.72 14.47
N PRO A 258 4.09 -4.75 15.27
CA PRO A 258 4.94 -5.83 14.79
C PRO A 258 4.31 -6.62 13.67
N LEU A 259 5.13 -7.25 12.86
CA LEU A 259 4.64 -8.21 11.88
C LEU A 259 3.85 -9.33 12.56
N SER A 260 2.70 -9.66 12.01
CA SER A 260 1.95 -10.85 12.42
C SER A 260 2.75 -12.14 12.17
N MET A 261 2.38 -13.23 12.83
CA MET A 261 3.04 -14.53 12.61
C MET A 261 3.00 -14.97 11.14
N PHE A 262 1.92 -14.65 10.44
CA PHE A 262 1.81 -14.90 9.00
C PHE A 262 2.92 -14.18 8.24
N TYR A 263 3.09 -12.88 8.48
CA TYR A 263 4.09 -12.07 7.79
C TYR A 263 5.53 -12.38 8.22
N GLU A 264 5.76 -12.75 9.48
CA GLU A 264 7.07 -13.24 9.92
C GLU A 264 7.46 -14.52 9.15
N ALA A 265 6.52 -15.44 8.97
CA ALA A 265 6.76 -16.66 8.20
C ALA A 265 6.95 -16.36 6.71
N LEU A 266 6.12 -15.49 6.13
CA LEU A 266 6.20 -15.09 4.73
C LEU A 266 7.53 -14.40 4.42
N ALA A 267 7.92 -13.41 5.25
CA ALA A 267 9.19 -12.69 5.11
C ALA A 267 10.40 -13.64 5.15
N LYS A 268 10.39 -14.61 6.08
CA LYS A 268 11.43 -15.60 6.18
C LYS A 268 11.53 -16.47 4.92
N LYS A 269 10.39 -16.91 4.40
CA LYS A 269 10.32 -17.81 3.24
C LYS A 269 10.63 -17.10 1.92
N LEU A 270 10.18 -15.85 1.76
CA LEU A 270 10.43 -15.05 0.56
C LEU A 270 11.77 -14.28 0.58
N LYS A 271 12.57 -14.39 1.64
CA LYS A 271 13.81 -13.61 1.80
C LYS A 271 14.71 -13.63 0.57
N HIS A 272 14.92 -14.80 -0.04
CA HIS A 272 15.78 -14.93 -1.22
C HIS A 272 15.14 -14.32 -2.47
N VAL A 273 13.83 -14.46 -2.62
CA VAL A 273 13.07 -13.86 -3.73
C VAL A 273 13.12 -12.34 -3.67
N ILE A 274 12.85 -11.77 -2.49
CA ILE A 274 12.94 -10.32 -2.27
C ILE A 274 14.34 -9.80 -2.54
N ALA A 275 15.39 -10.54 -2.10
CA ALA A 275 16.77 -10.15 -2.38
C ALA A 275 17.10 -10.22 -3.88
N SER A 276 16.62 -11.23 -4.60
CA SER A 276 16.82 -11.37 -6.05
C SER A 276 16.03 -10.34 -6.88
N ALA A 277 14.93 -9.83 -6.35
CA ALA A 277 14.14 -8.80 -7.00
C ALA A 277 14.71 -7.38 -6.81
N LYS A 278 15.74 -7.23 -5.96
CA LYS A 278 16.39 -5.94 -5.76
C LYS A 278 17.19 -5.53 -6.99
N GLY A 279 16.79 -4.43 -7.62
CA GLY A 279 17.41 -3.93 -8.86
C GLY A 279 16.97 -4.66 -10.13
N ILE A 280 15.95 -5.51 -10.06
CA ILE A 280 15.35 -6.17 -11.23
C ILE A 280 14.71 -5.14 -12.15
N THR A 281 14.82 -5.37 -13.46
CA THR A 281 14.14 -4.60 -14.52
C THR A 281 13.62 -5.58 -15.56
N ALA A 282 12.75 -5.14 -16.47
CA ALA A 282 12.28 -5.98 -17.56
C ALA A 282 13.45 -6.55 -18.40
N ALA A 283 14.51 -5.77 -18.60
CA ALA A 283 15.66 -6.16 -19.40
C ALA A 283 16.53 -7.26 -18.76
N ASN A 284 16.53 -7.39 -17.43
CA ASN A 284 17.33 -8.38 -16.71
C ASN A 284 16.49 -9.45 -15.99
N ASP A 285 15.19 -9.47 -16.20
CA ASP A 285 14.32 -10.56 -15.76
C ASP A 285 14.34 -11.69 -16.81
N GLU A 286 14.97 -12.80 -16.45
CA GLU A 286 15.10 -13.98 -17.33
C GLU A 286 13.76 -14.49 -17.90
N ARG A 287 12.66 -14.17 -17.24
CA ARG A 287 11.30 -14.53 -17.67
C ARG A 287 10.70 -13.60 -18.71
N ALA A 288 11.23 -12.39 -18.86
CA ALA A 288 10.81 -11.47 -19.91
C ALA A 288 11.40 -11.84 -21.27
N ALA A 289 12.34 -12.79 -21.31
CA ALA A 289 13.04 -13.26 -22.50
C ALA A 289 12.48 -14.56 -23.09
N ALA A 290 11.48 -15.17 -22.45
CA ALA A 290 10.78 -16.39 -22.88
C ALA A 290 9.38 -16.08 -23.43
#